data_9f3df972e3d328aab8591f31512dccf5
#
_entry.id   9f3df972e3d328aab8591f31512dccf5
#
_cell.length_a   1.000
_cell.length_b   1.000
_cell.length_c   1.000
_cell.angle_alpha   90.00
_cell.angle_beta   90.00
_cell.angle_gamma   90.00
#
_symmetry.space_group_name_H-M   'P 1'
#
loop_
_entity.id
_entity.type
_entity.pdbx_description
1 polymer ?
#
loop_
_entity_poly.entity_id
_entity_poly.type
_entity_poly.pdbx_seq_one_letter_code
_entity_poly.pdbx_strand_id
1 'polypeptide(L)'
;MVHAMVSIRSPQGLHLSQAGSLAEYALKYHSRILMECGDKQVSAKSLLGLLSLGVRQGSELKIICEGTDEEEALEGMVSFISMMNEENT
;
A
#
# COMPACT_ATOMS: atom_id res chain seq x y z
N MET A 1 -13.81 8.20 6.02
CA MET A 1 -12.65 8.05 5.11
C MET A 1 -11.42 8.67 5.75
N VAL A 2 -10.35 7.91 5.79
CA VAL A 2 -9.06 8.36 6.34
C VAL A 2 -7.97 8.11 5.32
N HIS A 3 -6.87 8.85 5.38
CA HIS A 3 -5.78 8.68 4.44
C HIS A 3 -4.43 9.04 5.07
N ALA A 4 -3.37 8.56 4.45
CA ALA A 4 -2.00 8.90 4.84
C ALA A 4 -1.08 8.79 3.62
N MET A 5 0.04 9.51 3.68
CA MET A 5 1.08 9.42 2.65
C MET A 5 2.22 8.59 3.19
N VAL A 6 2.77 7.72 2.35
CA VAL A 6 3.94 6.92 2.70
C VAL A 6 4.92 6.93 1.52
N SER A 7 6.20 6.72 1.81
CA SER A 7 7.23 6.63 0.78
C SER A 7 7.71 5.20 0.66
N ILE A 8 8.05 4.79 -0.55
CA ILE A 8 8.67 3.48 -0.79
C ILE A 8 10.18 3.69 -0.89
N ARG A 9 10.93 3.01 -0.03
CA ARG A 9 12.38 3.13 0.02
C ARG A 9 13.13 1.96 -0.60
N SER A 10 12.41 0.86 -0.85
CA SER A 10 13.01 -0.31 -1.48
C SER A 10 13.63 0.07 -2.84
N PRO A 11 14.89 -0.32 -3.10
CA PRO A 11 15.53 -0.04 -4.40
C PRO A 11 14.74 -0.56 -5.59
N GLN A 12 13.97 -1.62 -5.40
CA GLN A 12 13.18 -2.25 -6.45
C GLN A 12 11.77 -1.72 -6.53
N GLY A 13 11.41 -0.76 -5.66
CA GLY A 13 10.05 -0.26 -5.58
C GLY A 13 9.13 -1.32 -5.00
N LEU A 14 7.98 -1.50 -5.62
CA LEU A 14 7.01 -2.51 -5.18
C LEU A 14 6.95 -3.62 -6.23
N HIS A 15 7.83 -4.62 -6.07
CA HIS A 15 7.87 -5.73 -7.01
C HIS A 15 6.91 -6.85 -6.58
N LEU A 16 6.84 -7.91 -7.39
CA LEU A 16 5.86 -8.97 -7.26
C LEU A 16 5.72 -9.54 -5.84
N SER A 17 6.83 -9.89 -5.21
CA SER A 17 6.82 -10.48 -3.88
C SER A 17 6.19 -9.54 -2.84
N GLN A 18 6.62 -8.29 -2.85
CA GLN A 18 6.13 -7.29 -1.89
C GLN A 18 4.69 -6.91 -2.17
N ALA A 19 4.34 -6.76 -3.44
CA ALA A 19 2.96 -6.45 -3.83
C ALA A 19 2.02 -7.58 -3.41
N GLY A 20 2.46 -8.83 -3.58
CA GLY A 20 1.66 -9.99 -3.16
C GLY A 20 1.41 -10.01 -1.67
N SER A 21 2.47 -9.76 -0.88
CA SER A 21 2.35 -9.73 0.57
C SER A 21 1.45 -8.59 1.04
N LEU A 22 1.57 -7.43 0.40
CA LEU A 22 0.77 -6.26 0.74
C LEU A 22 -0.71 -6.50 0.43
N ALA A 23 -1.00 -7.06 -0.74
CA ALA A 23 -2.38 -7.35 -1.15
C ALA A 23 -3.02 -8.35 -0.19
N GLU A 24 -2.28 -9.40 0.17
CA GLU A 24 -2.77 -10.40 1.11
C GLU A 24 -3.05 -9.80 2.48
N TYR A 25 -2.14 -8.95 2.95
CA TYR A 25 -2.32 -8.26 4.23
C TYR A 25 -3.58 -7.38 4.22
N ALA A 26 -3.79 -6.66 3.12
CA ALA A 26 -4.94 -5.77 2.99
C ALA A 26 -6.28 -6.51 3.08
N LEU A 27 -6.30 -7.80 2.71
CA LEU A 27 -7.52 -8.60 2.77
C LEU A 27 -8.03 -8.83 4.20
N LYS A 28 -7.22 -8.58 5.21
CA LYS A 28 -7.62 -8.72 6.62
C LYS A 28 -8.70 -7.71 7.02
N TYR A 29 -8.76 -6.60 6.32
CA TYR A 29 -9.66 -5.51 6.69
C TYR A 29 -10.92 -5.50 5.85
N HIS A 30 -12.02 -5.09 6.46
CA HIS A 30 -13.30 -4.96 5.77
C HIS A 30 -13.37 -3.69 4.93
N SER A 31 -12.63 -2.68 5.33
CA SER A 31 -12.62 -1.40 4.64
C SER A 31 -12.12 -1.52 3.22
N ARG A 32 -12.60 -0.62 2.38
CA ARG A 32 -12.06 -0.41 1.05
C ARG A 32 -10.72 0.28 1.25
N ILE A 33 -9.68 -0.25 0.62
CA ILE A 33 -8.33 0.30 0.72
C ILE A 33 -7.84 0.63 -0.68
N LEU A 34 -7.57 1.90 -0.92
CA LEU A 34 -7.07 2.38 -2.21
C LEU A 34 -5.64 2.85 -2.05
N MET A 35 -4.83 2.58 -3.07
CA MET A 35 -3.46 3.06 -3.15
C MET A 35 -3.35 3.95 -4.38
N GLU A 36 -2.83 5.15 -4.18
CA GLU A 36 -2.71 6.14 -5.24
C GLU A 36 -1.27 6.55 -5.43
N CYS A 37 -0.80 6.52 -6.66
CA CYS A 37 0.54 6.96 -7.03
C CYS A 37 0.45 7.78 -8.31
N GLY A 38 0.81 9.06 -8.21
CA GLY A 38 0.60 9.97 -9.33
C GLY A 38 -0.88 10.13 -9.60
N ASP A 39 -1.28 9.88 -10.83
CA ASP A 39 -2.69 9.97 -11.24
C ASP A 39 -3.38 8.60 -11.33
N LYS A 40 -2.72 7.54 -10.86
CA LYS A 40 -3.30 6.20 -10.84
C LYS A 40 -3.79 5.84 -9.45
N GLN A 41 -4.93 5.17 -9.40
CA GLN A 41 -5.51 4.70 -8.15
C GLN A 41 -5.99 3.27 -8.34
N VAL A 42 -5.61 2.39 -7.42
CA VAL A 42 -5.95 0.96 -7.50
C VAL A 42 -6.39 0.45 -6.13
N SER A 43 -7.04 -0.72 -6.11
CA SER A 43 -7.35 -1.38 -4.85
C SER A 43 -6.09 -2.04 -4.30
N ALA A 44 -5.80 -1.80 -3.02
CA ALA A 44 -4.68 -2.43 -2.35
C ALA A 44 -4.86 -3.94 -2.21
N LYS A 45 -6.09 -4.43 -2.37
CA LYS A 45 -6.40 -5.86 -2.29
C LYS A 45 -6.16 -6.58 -3.62
N SER A 46 -5.73 -5.85 -4.65
CA SER A 46 -5.48 -6.41 -5.98
C SER A 46 -3.99 -6.44 -6.26
N LEU A 47 -3.43 -7.64 -6.40
CA LEU A 47 -2.03 -7.80 -6.75
C LEU A 47 -1.72 -7.13 -8.09
N LEU A 48 -2.55 -7.40 -9.10
CA LEU A 48 -2.34 -6.81 -10.42
C LEU A 48 -2.47 -5.30 -10.39
N GLY A 49 -3.41 -4.78 -9.58
CA GLY A 49 -3.57 -3.35 -9.40
C GLY A 49 -2.30 -2.72 -8.83
N LEU A 50 -1.76 -3.31 -7.78
CA LEU A 50 -0.54 -2.80 -7.14
C LEU A 50 0.63 -2.80 -8.10
N LEU A 51 0.78 -3.87 -8.89
CA LEU A 51 1.87 -3.95 -9.86
C LEU A 51 1.73 -2.90 -10.97
N SER A 52 0.48 -2.54 -11.30
CA SER A 52 0.22 -1.57 -12.36
C SER A 52 0.55 -0.14 -11.98
N LEU A 53 0.74 0.14 -10.67
CA LEU A 53 1.08 1.49 -10.21
C LEU A 53 2.45 1.97 -10.68
N GLY A 54 3.36 1.05 -10.98
CA GLY A 54 4.70 1.43 -11.41
C GLY A 54 5.51 2.10 -10.32
N VAL A 55 5.32 1.66 -9.07
CA VAL A 55 6.00 2.23 -7.91
C VAL A 55 7.50 1.97 -7.96
N ARG A 56 8.28 3.00 -7.73
CA ARG A 56 9.75 2.95 -7.73
C ARG A 56 10.30 3.41 -6.40
N GLN A 57 11.60 3.24 -6.21
CA GLN A 57 12.27 3.79 -5.05
C GLN A 57 12.05 5.30 -5.01
N GLY A 58 11.60 5.80 -3.87
CA GLY A 58 11.32 7.23 -3.70
C GLY A 58 9.90 7.64 -4.05
N SER A 59 9.11 6.74 -4.64
CA SER A 59 7.71 7.07 -4.94
C SER A 59 6.93 7.33 -3.66
N GLU A 60 6.03 8.29 -3.72
CA GLU A 60 5.10 8.56 -2.62
C GLU A 60 3.74 7.97 -2.97
N LEU A 61 3.17 7.28 -2.00
CA LEU A 61 1.87 6.63 -2.15
C LEU A 61 0.88 7.24 -1.17
N LYS A 62 -0.34 7.46 -1.64
CA LYS A 62 -1.44 7.86 -0.78
C LYS A 62 -2.27 6.62 -0.49
N ILE A 63 -2.48 6.33 0.78
CA ILE A 63 -3.33 5.22 1.21
C ILE A 63 -4.64 5.81 1.67
N ILE A 64 -5.75 5.33 1.12
CA ILE A 64 -7.09 5.82 1.46
C ILE A 64 -7.91 4.63 1.94
N CYS A 65 -8.48 4.73 3.13
CA CYS A 65 -9.31 3.66 3.70
C CYS A 65 -10.69 4.19 4.03
N GLU A 66 -11.71 3.41 3.67
CA GLU A 66 -13.11 3.76 3.93
C GLU A 66 -13.88 2.52 4.34
N GLY A 67 -14.47 2.54 5.52
CA GLY A 67 -15.26 1.42 6.02
C GLY A 67 -15.29 1.37 7.53
N THR A 68 -15.84 0.28 8.05
CA THR A 68 -16.06 0.14 9.50
C THR A 68 -14.76 0.07 10.29
N ASP A 69 -13.69 -0.47 9.70
CA ASP A 69 -12.39 -0.60 10.37
C ASP A 69 -11.34 0.28 9.69
N GLU A 70 -11.75 1.41 9.13
CA GLU A 70 -10.86 2.26 8.33
C GLU A 70 -9.63 2.76 9.07
N GLU A 71 -9.76 3.10 10.36
CA GLU A 71 -8.62 3.59 11.12
C GLU A 71 -7.60 2.49 11.38
N GLU A 72 -8.07 1.31 11.74
CA GLU A 72 -7.20 0.15 11.94
C GLU A 72 -6.54 -0.26 10.63
N ALA A 73 -7.30 -0.21 9.54
CA ALA A 73 -6.77 -0.54 8.22
C ALA A 73 -5.65 0.41 7.82
N LEU A 74 -5.86 1.71 8.04
CA LEU A 74 -4.84 2.70 7.69
C LEU A 74 -3.57 2.50 8.51
N GLU A 75 -3.69 2.33 9.83
CA GLU A 75 -2.55 2.08 10.68
C GLU A 75 -1.80 0.81 10.26
N GLY A 76 -2.55 -0.25 9.98
CA GLY A 76 -1.96 -1.51 9.55
C GLY A 76 -1.20 -1.40 8.25
N MET A 77 -1.78 -0.71 7.27
CA MET A 77 -1.15 -0.53 5.96
C MET A 77 0.12 0.31 6.09
N VAL A 78 0.06 1.39 6.85
CA VAL A 78 1.24 2.25 7.07
C VAL A 78 2.35 1.46 7.75
N SER A 79 2.02 0.70 8.79
CA SER A 79 3.00 -0.12 9.51
C SER A 79 3.62 -1.17 8.61
N PHE A 80 2.81 -1.82 7.79
CA PHE A 80 3.30 -2.85 6.88
C PHE A 80 4.33 -2.29 5.90
N ILE A 81 4.04 -1.13 5.32
CA ILE A 81 4.94 -0.48 4.38
C ILE A 81 6.21 0.00 5.09
N SER A 82 6.08 0.53 6.30
CA SER A 82 7.24 0.92 7.11
C SER A 82 8.17 -0.26 7.35
N MET A 83 7.61 -1.42 7.68
CA MET A 83 8.40 -2.63 7.92
C MET A 83 9.07 -3.10 6.64
N MET A 84 8.39 -3.02 5.51
CA MET A 84 8.97 -3.34 4.22
C MET A 84 10.18 -2.45 3.92
N ASN A 85 10.05 -1.16 4.21
CA ASN A 85 11.14 -0.20 4.00
C ASN A 85 12.36 -0.54 4.86
N GLU A 86 12.13 -0.96 6.08
CA GLU A 86 13.21 -1.34 6.99
C GLU A 86 13.93 -2.61 6.53
N GLU A 87 13.20 -3.58 6.01
CA GLU A 87 13.78 -4.84 5.55
C GLU A 87 14.71 -4.66 4.36
N ASN A 88 14.58 -3.57 3.64
CA ASN A 88 15.34 -3.31 2.42
C ASN A 88 16.48 -2.32 2.60
N THR A 89 16.86 -2.01 3.84
CA THR A 89 17.97 -1.10 4.12
C THR A 89 19.26 -1.82 4.50
#